data_9a63f2b8c20a2390f287cfae56f078c7
#
_entry.id   9a63f2b8c20a2390f287cfae56f078c7
#
_cell.length_a   1.000
_cell.length_b   1.000
_cell.length_c   1.000
_cell.angle_alpha   90.00
_cell.angle_beta   90.00
_cell.angle_gamma   90.00
#
_symmetry.space_group_name_H-M   'P 1'
#
loop_
_entity.id
_entity.type
_entity.pdbx_description
1 polymer ?
#
loop_
_entity_poly.entity_id
_entity_poly.type
_entity_poly.pdbx_seq_one_letter_code
_entity_poly.pdbx_strand_id
1 'polypeptide(L)'
;MSQLVVQYSFDEDGLLSRVTAANGGGENWEEEIIRDSEGLKIEKIFSGGIRMTRTYDAYGNVISQKSRSFRQDGYDRRYAWNASGRLQSVIDGITGGRTSYAYDAVGSLMSARYEDGTDDYRMPDATGNVFRSRDRRDREYGKGGRILRDRHYDFLYDVEGNLILKTPRRGLTQHPNHEVSEESGTHIVWQTGDYAYEWYGNGMLKEVRLPYGKTVRFEYDALGRRTAKLFNGHVFRYLWDGNVMVQEWQYEEKDRPQYSIDEFGRIRMQGEEPVENLVTWVYEEGSYVPVAKIQNGERYTIISDYMGRPVEAYNSYGNVVWQADYDVYGDLRNIKGIRDFIPFRQLGQYEDDETRLYYNRFRYYDPRIGNYISQDPIRLAGNNPTLYGYVEDCNKLFDLFGLDCKANKKQGTLAEDKIYNDLLHNSDVIVLGRQVYIKTPGIGRGRYSDVLIQSKKTGKIINVEIKSGGAVRSTSQIKKDILINSGGGVFGKNAPLDMNGKPLADMKTSNVTSSVRNVPLWEINM
;
A
#
# COMPACT_ATOMS: atom_id res chain seq x y z
N MET A 1 19.98 -19.58 -9.99
CA MET A 1 18.62 -19.00 -9.81
C MET A 1 17.89 -19.05 -11.12
N SER A 2 16.68 -19.61 -11.18
CA SER A 2 15.82 -19.47 -12.35
C SER A 2 15.41 -18.00 -12.46
N GLN A 3 15.80 -17.36 -13.55
CA GLN A 3 15.51 -15.94 -13.78
C GLN A 3 14.02 -15.79 -14.12
N LEU A 4 13.23 -15.29 -13.16
CA LEU A 4 11.85 -14.87 -13.46
C LEU A 4 11.91 -13.55 -14.22
N VAL A 5 11.27 -13.48 -15.37
CA VAL A 5 11.14 -12.24 -16.15
C VAL A 5 9.70 -11.75 -16.03
N VAL A 6 9.54 -10.52 -15.52
CA VAL A 6 8.25 -9.83 -15.51
C VAL A 6 8.24 -8.83 -16.66
N GLN A 7 7.19 -8.89 -17.49
CA GLN A 7 6.99 -8.01 -18.64
C GLN A 7 5.68 -7.25 -18.49
N TYR A 8 5.72 -5.99 -18.87
CA TYR A 8 4.58 -5.08 -18.85
C TYR A 8 4.22 -4.67 -20.28
N SER A 9 2.94 -4.71 -20.60
CA SER A 9 2.41 -4.23 -21.88
C SER A 9 1.42 -3.10 -21.63
N PHE A 10 1.38 -2.15 -22.54
CA PHE A 10 0.55 -0.95 -22.43
C PHE A 10 -0.42 -0.87 -23.60
N ASP A 11 -1.56 -0.24 -23.40
CA ASP A 11 -2.52 0.08 -24.45
C ASP A 11 -2.10 1.31 -25.28
N GLU A 12 -2.95 1.70 -26.25
CA GLU A 12 -2.69 2.84 -27.12
C GLU A 12 -2.64 4.19 -26.38
N ASP A 13 -3.24 4.26 -25.19
CA ASP A 13 -3.21 5.44 -24.32
C ASP A 13 -2.01 5.40 -23.34
N GLY A 14 -1.14 4.38 -23.43
CA GLY A 14 0.01 4.16 -22.57
C GLY A 14 -0.37 3.74 -21.15
N LEU A 15 -1.55 3.13 -20.95
CA LEU A 15 -1.96 2.55 -19.69
C LEU A 15 -1.57 1.08 -19.64
N LEU A 16 -1.12 0.58 -18.49
CA LEU A 16 -0.80 -0.83 -18.27
C LEU A 16 -2.00 -1.70 -18.65
N SER A 17 -1.87 -2.54 -19.66
CA SER A 17 -2.93 -3.43 -20.15
C SER A 17 -2.68 -4.88 -19.79
N ARG A 18 -1.41 -5.29 -19.62
CA ARG A 18 -1.06 -6.69 -19.34
C ARG A 18 0.23 -6.78 -18.53
N VAL A 19 0.27 -7.74 -17.59
CA VAL A 19 1.46 -8.16 -16.86
C VAL A 19 1.68 -9.65 -17.11
N THR A 20 2.90 -10.03 -17.46
CA THR A 20 3.29 -11.45 -17.60
C THR A 20 4.49 -11.75 -16.74
N ALA A 21 4.48 -12.89 -16.05
CA ALA A 21 5.61 -13.37 -15.28
C ALA A 21 5.99 -14.78 -15.79
N ALA A 22 7.19 -14.91 -16.36
CA ALA A 22 7.65 -16.10 -17.04
C ALA A 22 8.95 -16.64 -16.42
N ASN A 23 9.00 -17.95 -16.19
CA ASN A 23 10.23 -18.71 -15.98
C ASN A 23 10.60 -19.41 -17.29
N GLY A 24 11.88 -19.42 -17.64
CA GLY A 24 12.40 -19.92 -18.93
C GLY A 24 12.12 -21.38 -19.31
N GLY A 25 11.06 -22.01 -18.80
CA GLY A 25 10.69 -23.42 -19.09
C GLY A 25 9.32 -23.86 -18.59
N GLY A 26 8.46 -22.97 -18.10
CA GLY A 26 7.13 -23.32 -17.58
C GLY A 26 6.00 -22.44 -18.13
N GLU A 27 4.74 -22.79 -17.78
CA GLU A 27 3.59 -21.92 -18.09
C GLU A 27 3.75 -20.54 -17.42
N ASN A 28 3.37 -19.48 -18.11
CA ASN A 28 3.46 -18.11 -17.61
C ASN A 28 2.26 -17.78 -16.72
N TRP A 29 2.47 -16.93 -15.70
CA TRP A 29 1.38 -16.24 -15.05
C TRP A 29 1.09 -14.95 -15.82
N GLU A 30 -0.19 -14.59 -15.93
CA GLU A 30 -0.62 -13.46 -16.73
C GLU A 30 -1.80 -12.75 -16.06
N GLU A 31 -1.82 -11.42 -16.17
CA GLU A 31 -2.93 -10.53 -15.86
C GLU A 31 -3.23 -9.65 -17.06
N GLU A 32 -4.49 -9.58 -17.45
CA GLU A 32 -5.01 -8.62 -18.43
C GLU A 32 -5.94 -7.63 -17.72
N ILE A 33 -5.79 -6.34 -18.01
CA ILE A 33 -6.51 -5.25 -17.36
C ILE A 33 -7.41 -4.56 -18.38
N ILE A 34 -8.71 -4.57 -18.13
CA ILE A 34 -9.73 -3.94 -18.95
C ILE A 34 -10.26 -2.70 -18.23
N ARG A 35 -10.35 -1.59 -18.96
CA ARG A 35 -10.83 -0.30 -18.45
C ARG A 35 -12.06 0.18 -19.20
N ASP A 36 -12.83 1.06 -18.54
CA ASP A 36 -13.89 1.82 -19.19
C ASP A 36 -13.33 3.09 -19.87
N SER A 37 -14.23 3.86 -20.48
CA SER A 37 -13.89 5.13 -21.15
C SER A 37 -13.36 6.21 -20.21
N GLU A 38 -13.52 6.07 -18.90
CA GLU A 38 -13.00 6.95 -17.86
C GLU A 38 -11.62 6.51 -17.33
N GLY A 39 -11.07 5.39 -17.84
CA GLY A 39 -9.79 4.80 -17.42
C GLY A 39 -9.88 3.98 -16.13
N LEU A 40 -11.08 3.73 -15.61
CA LEU A 40 -11.27 2.91 -14.41
C LEU A 40 -11.10 1.42 -14.75
N LYS A 41 -10.39 0.68 -13.90
CA LYS A 41 -10.17 -0.77 -14.06
C LYS A 41 -11.46 -1.54 -13.74
N ILE A 42 -12.25 -1.88 -14.76
CA ILE A 42 -13.54 -2.55 -14.60
C ILE A 42 -13.45 -4.08 -14.56
N GLU A 43 -12.44 -4.65 -15.19
CA GLU A 43 -12.20 -6.10 -15.18
C GLU A 43 -10.71 -6.39 -15.21
N LYS A 44 -10.32 -7.46 -14.51
CA LYS A 44 -9.01 -8.10 -14.59
C LYS A 44 -9.22 -9.58 -14.87
N ILE A 45 -8.45 -10.11 -15.82
CA ILE A 45 -8.48 -11.51 -16.21
C ILE A 45 -7.10 -12.09 -15.92
N PHE A 46 -7.06 -13.17 -15.14
CA PHE A 46 -5.82 -13.79 -14.71
C PHE A 46 -5.68 -15.20 -15.27
N SER A 47 -4.45 -15.70 -15.31
CA SER A 47 -4.17 -17.11 -15.58
C SER A 47 -5.03 -18.02 -14.70
N GLY A 48 -5.41 -19.21 -15.22
CA GLY A 48 -6.28 -20.14 -14.51
C GLY A 48 -7.78 -19.79 -14.56
N GLY A 49 -8.19 -18.88 -15.47
CA GLY A 49 -9.60 -18.51 -15.65
C GLY A 49 -10.21 -17.72 -14.50
N ILE A 50 -9.36 -17.06 -13.71
CA ILE A 50 -9.78 -16.20 -12.61
C ILE A 50 -10.13 -14.83 -13.18
N ARG A 51 -11.25 -14.25 -12.72
CA ARG A 51 -11.71 -12.91 -13.12
C ARG A 51 -12.06 -12.10 -11.90
N MET A 52 -11.69 -10.83 -11.92
CA MET A 52 -12.13 -9.82 -10.95
C MET A 52 -12.83 -8.70 -11.71
N THR A 53 -14.04 -8.32 -11.26
CA THR A 53 -14.80 -7.21 -11.83
C THR A 53 -15.05 -6.14 -10.77
N ARG A 54 -15.07 -4.88 -11.19
CA ARG A 54 -15.42 -3.71 -10.37
C ARG A 54 -16.46 -2.86 -11.06
N THR A 55 -17.34 -2.27 -10.27
CA THR A 55 -18.23 -1.20 -10.73
C THR A 55 -18.04 0.02 -9.83
N TYR A 56 -18.30 1.19 -10.38
CA TYR A 56 -18.00 2.47 -9.75
C TYR A 56 -19.24 3.37 -9.72
N ASP A 57 -19.29 4.28 -8.76
CA ASP A 57 -20.27 5.37 -8.77
C ASP A 57 -19.78 6.52 -9.67
N ALA A 58 -20.59 7.57 -9.80
CA ALA A 58 -20.26 8.76 -10.58
C ALA A 58 -19.06 9.57 -10.03
N TYR A 59 -18.58 9.24 -8.84
CA TYR A 59 -17.42 9.86 -8.18
C TYR A 59 -16.15 9.01 -8.29
N GLY A 60 -16.23 7.81 -8.93
CA GLY A 60 -15.12 6.89 -9.09
C GLY A 60 -14.88 6.00 -7.86
N ASN A 61 -15.76 5.99 -6.86
CA ASN A 61 -15.65 5.05 -5.77
C ASN A 61 -16.11 3.66 -6.21
N VAL A 62 -15.39 2.62 -5.80
CA VAL A 62 -15.82 1.24 -6.05
C VAL A 62 -17.10 0.96 -5.27
N ILE A 63 -18.19 0.60 -5.93
CA ILE A 63 -19.47 0.23 -5.32
C ILE A 63 -19.72 -1.28 -5.31
N SER A 64 -19.01 -2.03 -6.19
CA SER A 64 -19.00 -3.49 -6.16
C SER A 64 -17.67 -4.02 -6.64
N GLN A 65 -17.19 -5.07 -6.00
CA GLN A 65 -16.06 -5.87 -6.45
C GLN A 65 -16.38 -7.34 -6.31
N LYS A 66 -16.14 -8.11 -7.38
CA LYS A 66 -16.36 -9.56 -7.40
C LYS A 66 -15.17 -10.25 -8.00
N SER A 67 -14.81 -11.39 -7.42
CA SER A 67 -13.89 -12.34 -8.01
C SER A 67 -14.60 -13.67 -8.28
N ARG A 68 -14.17 -14.39 -9.31
CA ARG A 68 -14.63 -15.74 -9.59
C ARG A 68 -13.58 -16.52 -10.35
N SER A 69 -13.62 -17.81 -10.22
CA SER A 69 -12.94 -18.76 -11.11
C SER A 69 -13.95 -19.60 -11.86
N PHE A 70 -13.48 -20.47 -12.76
CA PHE A 70 -14.36 -21.46 -13.39
C PHE A 70 -14.90 -22.53 -12.41
N ARG A 71 -14.35 -22.60 -11.17
CA ARG A 71 -14.74 -23.58 -10.14
C ARG A 71 -15.70 -23.01 -9.12
N GLN A 72 -15.54 -21.73 -8.76
CA GLN A 72 -16.30 -21.13 -7.66
C GLN A 72 -16.37 -19.62 -7.77
N ASP A 73 -17.44 -19.04 -7.22
CA ASP A 73 -17.48 -17.63 -6.86
C ASP A 73 -16.59 -17.40 -5.65
N GLY A 74 -15.84 -16.32 -5.65
CA GLY A 74 -14.94 -15.92 -4.58
C GLY A 74 -15.44 -14.69 -3.84
N TYR A 75 -14.60 -13.67 -3.77
CA TYR A 75 -14.91 -12.41 -3.11
C TYR A 75 -16.06 -11.67 -3.80
N ASP A 76 -17.15 -11.36 -3.07
CA ASP A 76 -18.24 -10.50 -3.54
C ASP A 76 -18.49 -9.45 -2.45
N ARG A 77 -18.18 -8.18 -2.74
CA ARG A 77 -18.37 -7.07 -1.80
C ARG A 77 -19.09 -5.91 -2.49
N ARG A 78 -20.06 -5.36 -1.77
CA ARG A 78 -20.77 -4.13 -2.15
C ARG A 78 -20.45 -3.05 -1.15
N TYR A 79 -20.03 -1.90 -1.63
CA TYR A 79 -19.58 -0.76 -0.84
C TYR A 79 -20.58 0.37 -0.92
N ALA A 80 -20.88 0.99 0.22
CA ALA A 80 -21.70 2.20 0.30
C ALA A 80 -20.85 3.35 0.83
N TRP A 81 -20.88 4.47 0.13
CA TRP A 81 -20.12 5.67 0.44
C TRP A 81 -21.04 6.81 0.83
N ASN A 82 -20.61 7.69 1.72
CA ASN A 82 -21.33 8.93 2.01
C ASN A 82 -20.93 10.06 1.05
N ALA A 83 -21.61 11.20 1.14
CA ALA A 83 -21.36 12.36 0.29
C ALA A 83 -19.95 12.96 0.42
N SER A 84 -19.22 12.65 1.50
CA SER A 84 -17.83 13.06 1.72
C SER A 84 -16.80 12.02 1.24
N GLY A 85 -17.24 10.97 0.53
CA GLY A 85 -16.38 9.90 0.03
C GLY A 85 -15.78 9.03 1.14
N ARG A 86 -16.52 8.82 2.25
CA ARG A 86 -16.13 7.89 3.32
C ARG A 86 -16.97 6.62 3.24
N LEU A 87 -16.34 5.48 3.49
CA LEU A 87 -16.99 4.17 3.44
C LEU A 87 -18.00 4.03 4.59
N GLN A 88 -19.28 3.93 4.29
CA GLN A 88 -20.33 3.73 5.29
C GLN A 88 -20.55 2.28 5.64
N SER A 89 -20.52 1.40 4.66
CA SER A 89 -20.67 -0.03 4.90
C SER A 89 -20.14 -0.88 3.76
N VAL A 90 -19.83 -2.12 4.11
CA VAL A 90 -19.49 -3.21 3.19
C VAL A 90 -20.50 -4.33 3.42
N ILE A 91 -21.05 -4.87 2.35
CA ILE A 91 -21.94 -6.04 2.37
C ILE A 91 -21.25 -7.17 1.62
N ASP A 92 -21.12 -8.31 2.27
CA ASP A 92 -20.74 -9.56 1.64
C ASP A 92 -21.90 -10.06 0.77
N GLY A 93 -21.70 -10.14 -0.54
CA GLY A 93 -22.72 -10.57 -1.49
C GLY A 93 -23.05 -12.07 -1.43
N ILE A 94 -22.17 -12.87 -0.82
CA ILE A 94 -22.33 -14.32 -0.67
C ILE A 94 -23.12 -14.64 0.61
N THR A 95 -22.69 -14.08 1.74
CA THR A 95 -23.29 -14.37 3.06
C THR A 95 -24.40 -13.40 3.46
N GLY A 96 -24.46 -12.24 2.82
CA GLY A 96 -25.34 -11.12 3.22
C GLY A 96 -24.85 -10.37 4.46
N GLY A 97 -23.71 -10.77 5.04
CA GLY A 97 -23.12 -10.13 6.21
C GLY A 97 -22.77 -8.66 5.93
N ARG A 98 -22.99 -7.80 6.92
CA ARG A 98 -22.77 -6.35 6.79
C ARG A 98 -21.82 -5.83 7.85
N THR A 99 -20.78 -5.15 7.40
CA THR A 99 -19.92 -4.31 8.26
C THR A 99 -20.30 -2.84 8.06
N SER A 100 -20.49 -2.09 9.14
CA SER A 100 -20.86 -0.66 9.10
C SER A 100 -19.82 0.17 9.83
N TYR A 101 -19.52 1.37 9.31
CA TYR A 101 -18.50 2.26 9.82
C TYR A 101 -19.11 3.58 10.32
N ALA A 102 -18.58 4.11 11.41
CA ALA A 102 -18.96 5.42 11.94
C ALA A 102 -17.74 6.36 11.99
N TYR A 103 -18.00 7.64 11.79
CA TYR A 103 -17.00 8.70 11.71
C TYR A 103 -17.34 9.86 12.65
N ASP A 104 -16.33 10.59 13.11
CA ASP A 104 -16.55 11.83 13.83
C ASP A 104 -16.84 13.01 12.89
N ALA A 105 -17.04 14.20 13.47
CA ALA A 105 -17.38 15.41 12.72
C ALA A 105 -16.24 15.90 11.81
N VAL A 106 -14.98 15.57 12.12
CA VAL A 106 -13.82 15.91 11.30
C VAL A 106 -13.48 14.81 10.29
N GLY A 107 -14.07 13.63 10.45
CA GLY A 107 -14.04 12.52 9.51
C GLY A 107 -13.06 11.42 9.83
N SER A 108 -12.56 11.36 11.04
CA SER A 108 -11.77 10.23 11.50
C SER A 108 -12.66 9.02 11.75
N LEU A 109 -12.18 7.82 11.40
CA LEU A 109 -12.89 6.57 11.62
C LEU A 109 -12.98 6.30 13.13
N MET A 110 -14.21 6.20 13.64
CA MET A 110 -14.49 5.99 15.07
C MET A 110 -14.79 4.55 15.44
N SER A 111 -15.47 3.82 14.58
CA SER A 111 -15.83 2.43 14.86
C SER A 111 -16.23 1.66 13.61
N ALA A 112 -16.12 0.33 13.73
CA ALA A 112 -16.79 -0.61 12.85
C ALA A 112 -17.72 -1.52 13.68
N ARG A 113 -18.88 -1.83 13.11
CA ARG A 113 -19.77 -2.89 13.59
C ARG A 113 -19.79 -3.97 12.54
N TYR A 114 -19.36 -5.15 12.93
CA TYR A 114 -19.18 -6.29 12.03
C TYR A 114 -20.45 -7.14 11.91
N GLU A 115 -20.44 -8.05 10.96
CA GLU A 115 -21.53 -8.98 10.64
C GLU A 115 -21.93 -9.92 11.79
N ASP A 116 -20.98 -10.23 12.68
CA ASP A 116 -21.18 -11.05 13.89
C ASP A 116 -21.76 -10.25 15.07
N GLY A 117 -22.01 -8.95 14.88
CA GLY A 117 -22.54 -8.03 15.89
C GLY A 117 -21.47 -7.46 16.83
N THR A 118 -20.20 -7.79 16.65
CA THR A 118 -19.10 -7.21 17.43
C THR A 118 -18.77 -5.79 16.96
N ASP A 119 -18.33 -4.95 17.88
CA ASP A 119 -17.92 -3.57 17.61
C ASP A 119 -16.43 -3.40 17.91
N ASP A 120 -15.70 -2.79 16.98
CA ASP A 120 -14.35 -2.23 17.21
C ASP A 120 -14.42 -0.70 17.25
N TYR A 121 -13.76 -0.12 18.24
CA TYR A 121 -13.72 1.32 18.44
C TYR A 121 -12.33 1.89 18.15
N ARG A 122 -12.31 3.05 17.49
CA ARG A 122 -11.14 3.92 17.27
C ARG A 122 -11.50 5.32 17.74
N MET A 123 -11.70 5.49 19.05
CA MET A 123 -12.17 6.75 19.64
C MET A 123 -11.00 7.72 19.83
N PRO A 124 -10.79 8.71 18.93
CA PRO A 124 -9.70 9.67 19.11
C PRO A 124 -10.02 10.65 20.25
N ASP A 125 -8.99 11.08 20.99
CA ASP A 125 -9.08 12.26 21.84
C ASP A 125 -8.72 13.55 21.06
N ALA A 126 -8.70 14.68 21.75
CA ALA A 126 -8.38 15.97 21.14
C ALA A 126 -6.94 16.09 20.61
N THR A 127 -6.04 15.21 21.04
CA THR A 127 -4.64 15.15 20.60
C THR A 127 -4.39 14.08 19.54
N GLY A 128 -5.42 13.30 19.20
CA GLY A 128 -5.33 12.23 18.18
C GLY A 128 -4.94 10.86 18.72
N ASN A 129 -4.86 10.69 20.06
CA ASN A 129 -4.67 9.36 20.64
C ASN A 129 -5.91 8.50 20.47
N VAL A 130 -5.76 7.23 20.09
CA VAL A 130 -6.86 6.35 19.70
C VAL A 130 -7.17 5.32 20.78
N PHE A 131 -8.38 5.34 21.32
CA PHE A 131 -8.88 4.39 22.31
C PHE A 131 -9.74 3.30 21.67
N ARG A 132 -9.68 2.07 22.22
CA ARG A 132 -10.51 0.93 21.82
C ARG A 132 -11.84 0.82 22.58
N SER A 133 -12.15 1.79 23.45
CA SER A 133 -13.39 1.86 24.20
C SER A 133 -14.11 3.19 23.98
N ARG A 134 -15.45 3.17 24.06
CA ARG A 134 -16.29 4.39 23.92
C ARG A 134 -15.98 5.44 24.95
N ASP A 135 -15.68 5.02 26.18
CA ASP A 135 -15.41 5.89 27.31
C ASP A 135 -13.98 6.39 27.37
N ARG A 136 -13.11 5.95 26.43
CA ARG A 136 -11.69 6.31 26.35
C ARG A 136 -10.91 6.03 27.64
N ARG A 137 -11.19 4.89 28.31
CA ARG A 137 -10.56 4.50 29.59
C ARG A 137 -9.75 3.21 29.51
N ASP A 138 -9.66 2.60 28.34
CA ASP A 138 -8.96 1.33 28.12
C ASP A 138 -7.44 1.48 28.05
N ARG A 139 -6.92 2.71 27.96
CA ARG A 139 -5.50 3.02 27.76
C ARG A 139 -5.09 4.29 28.47
N GLU A 140 -3.78 4.40 28.71
CA GLU A 140 -3.10 5.58 29.20
C GLU A 140 -2.01 5.98 28.21
N TYR A 141 -1.95 7.28 27.90
CA TYR A 141 -1.00 7.84 26.94
C TYR A 141 -0.04 8.81 27.61
N GLY A 142 1.23 8.79 27.17
CA GLY A 142 2.27 9.72 27.55
C GLY A 142 2.58 10.73 26.45
N LYS A 143 3.73 11.39 26.59
CA LYS A 143 4.22 12.41 25.63
C LYS A 143 4.23 11.88 24.19
N GLY A 144 3.80 12.69 23.24
CA GLY A 144 3.80 12.39 21.81
C GLY A 144 2.81 11.31 21.37
N GLY A 145 1.93 10.83 22.27
CA GLY A 145 0.94 9.81 21.97
C GLY A 145 1.44 8.37 22.13
N ARG A 146 2.55 8.14 22.83
CA ARG A 146 2.99 6.78 23.19
C ARG A 146 2.05 6.17 24.20
N ILE A 147 1.70 4.89 24.03
CA ILE A 147 0.87 4.14 24.97
C ILE A 147 1.74 3.74 26.16
N LEU A 148 1.36 4.15 27.37
CA LEU A 148 2.04 3.72 28.60
C LEU A 148 1.42 2.46 29.18
N ARG A 149 0.10 2.29 28.96
CA ARG A 149 -0.67 1.16 29.49
C ARG A 149 -1.91 0.90 28.64
N ASP A 150 -2.27 -0.38 28.50
CA ASP A 150 -3.59 -0.81 28.07
C ASP A 150 -4.23 -1.78 29.07
N ARG A 151 -5.30 -2.47 28.69
CA ARG A 151 -5.98 -3.44 29.58
C ARG A 151 -5.10 -4.61 30.00
N HIS A 152 -4.11 -4.97 29.18
CA HIS A 152 -3.34 -6.21 29.30
C HIS A 152 -1.86 -6.00 29.58
N TYR A 153 -1.30 -4.86 29.13
CA TYR A 153 0.14 -4.60 29.12
C TYR A 153 0.49 -3.22 29.65
N ASP A 154 1.66 -3.12 30.26
CA ASP A 154 2.40 -1.89 30.47
C ASP A 154 3.53 -1.79 29.44
N PHE A 155 3.86 -0.57 29.00
CA PHE A 155 4.80 -0.25 27.93
C PHE A 155 5.88 0.71 28.43
N LEU A 156 7.14 0.34 28.24
CA LEU A 156 8.29 1.17 28.61
C LEU A 156 9.04 1.60 27.34
N TYR A 157 9.49 2.83 27.34
CA TYR A 157 10.19 3.44 26.23
C TYR A 157 11.55 3.97 26.66
N ASP A 158 12.51 3.99 25.73
CA ASP A 158 13.79 4.68 25.93
C ASP A 158 13.62 6.21 25.83
N VAL A 159 14.74 6.93 26.02
CA VAL A 159 14.76 8.40 25.95
C VAL A 159 14.45 8.93 24.55
N GLU A 160 14.70 8.14 23.50
CA GLU A 160 14.40 8.45 22.10
C GLU A 160 12.94 8.16 21.74
N GLY A 161 12.20 7.51 22.66
CA GLY A 161 10.79 7.15 22.48
C GLY A 161 10.56 5.85 21.72
N ASN A 162 11.54 4.97 21.64
CA ASN A 162 11.35 3.63 21.09
C ASN A 162 10.85 2.69 22.20
N LEU A 163 9.90 1.81 21.87
CA LEU A 163 9.41 0.79 22.79
C LEU A 163 10.54 -0.19 23.11
N ILE A 164 10.85 -0.38 24.40
CA ILE A 164 11.91 -1.29 24.86
C ILE A 164 11.36 -2.51 25.61
N LEU A 165 10.17 -2.35 26.24
CA LEU A 165 9.51 -3.46 26.93
C LEU A 165 7.98 -3.33 26.81
N LYS A 166 7.32 -4.46 26.52
CA LYS A 166 5.88 -4.65 26.65
C LYS A 166 5.67 -5.81 27.62
N THR A 167 5.13 -5.53 28.80
CA THR A 167 5.01 -6.52 29.90
C THR A 167 3.55 -6.73 30.28
N PRO A 168 3.09 -7.99 30.49
CA PRO A 168 1.76 -8.24 30.98
C PRO A 168 1.56 -7.60 32.37
N ARG A 169 0.38 -7.02 32.60
CA ARG A 169 0.02 -6.43 33.89
C ARG A 169 -0.05 -7.50 34.95
N ARG A 170 0.93 -7.49 35.87
CA ARG A 170 1.11 -8.49 36.95
C ARG A 170 0.68 -7.89 38.30
N GLY A 171 -0.63 -7.56 38.45
CA GLY A 171 -1.15 -7.07 39.73
C GLY A 171 -0.77 -5.62 40.07
N LEU A 172 -1.45 -5.06 41.07
CA LEU A 172 -1.61 -3.63 41.32
C LEU A 172 -0.45 -2.91 42.03
N THR A 173 0.70 -3.52 42.30
CA THR A 173 1.57 -2.99 43.36
C THR A 173 2.88 -2.35 42.93
N GLN A 174 3.32 -2.45 41.69
CA GLN A 174 4.49 -1.68 41.24
C GLN A 174 4.31 -1.25 39.78
N HIS A 175 4.12 0.04 39.57
CA HIS A 175 4.26 0.62 38.24
C HIS A 175 5.74 0.61 37.88
N PRO A 176 6.16 -0.01 36.77
CA PRO A 176 7.48 0.24 36.25
C PRO A 176 7.54 1.76 35.93
N ASN A 177 8.65 2.40 36.28
CA ASN A 177 8.87 3.78 35.86
C ASN A 177 8.81 3.83 34.33
N HIS A 178 7.86 4.54 33.78
CA HIS A 178 7.60 4.61 32.35
C HIS A 178 8.69 5.39 31.58
N GLU A 179 9.63 6.00 32.27
CA GLU A 179 10.80 6.66 31.70
C GLU A 179 12.06 6.08 32.35
N VAL A 180 12.84 5.36 31.55
CA VAL A 180 14.19 4.96 31.94
C VAL A 180 15.08 6.18 31.71
N SER A 181 15.55 6.83 32.79
CA SER A 181 16.53 7.89 32.67
C SER A 181 17.93 7.30 32.46
N GLU A 182 18.76 7.93 31.64
CA GLU A 182 20.17 7.51 31.43
C GLU A 182 20.94 7.42 32.76
N GLU A 183 20.57 8.22 33.76
CA GLU A 183 21.23 8.25 35.06
C GLU A 183 20.93 7.05 35.98
N SER A 184 19.82 6.32 35.73
CA SER A 184 19.39 5.26 36.65
C SER A 184 19.96 3.90 36.36
N GLY A 185 20.60 3.68 35.20
CA GLY A 185 21.20 2.38 34.82
C GLY A 185 20.25 1.21 34.96
N THR A 186 18.94 1.41 34.76
CA THR A 186 17.93 0.42 35.00
C THR A 186 18.04 -0.65 33.92
N HIS A 187 18.72 -1.73 34.22
CA HIS A 187 18.73 -2.93 33.37
C HIS A 187 17.32 -3.52 33.36
N ILE A 188 16.67 -3.45 32.19
CA ILE A 188 15.40 -4.15 31.98
C ILE A 188 15.69 -5.64 32.06
N VAL A 189 15.20 -6.28 33.10
CA VAL A 189 15.27 -7.72 33.25
C VAL A 189 14.03 -8.33 32.60
N TRP A 190 14.21 -8.91 31.40
CA TRP A 190 13.15 -9.66 30.71
C TRP A 190 12.68 -10.83 31.58
N GLN A 191 11.37 -11.04 31.63
CA GLN A 191 10.73 -12.18 32.27
C GLN A 191 9.81 -12.90 31.29
N THR A 192 9.53 -14.18 31.53
CA THR A 192 8.57 -14.94 30.73
C THR A 192 7.24 -14.21 30.62
N GLY A 193 6.75 -14.01 29.41
CA GLY A 193 5.56 -13.23 29.09
C GLY A 193 5.86 -11.83 28.55
N ASP A 194 7.08 -11.31 28.71
CA ASP A 194 7.48 -10.01 28.22
C ASP A 194 7.94 -10.06 26.76
N TYR A 195 7.65 -9.00 26.02
CA TYR A 195 8.34 -8.66 24.79
C TYR A 195 9.39 -7.59 25.10
N ALA A 196 10.67 -7.84 24.80
CA ALA A 196 11.71 -6.83 24.85
C ALA A 196 12.21 -6.46 23.46
N TYR A 197 12.54 -5.20 23.26
CA TYR A 197 12.91 -4.64 21.96
C TYR A 197 14.28 -3.98 22.05
N GLU A 198 15.15 -4.23 21.09
CA GLU A 198 16.41 -3.51 20.92
C GLU A 198 16.43 -2.77 19.60
N TRP A 199 17.09 -1.63 19.59
CA TRP A 199 17.13 -0.72 18.45
C TRP A 199 18.56 -0.45 18.02
N TYR A 200 18.74 -0.25 16.72
CA TYR A 200 19.99 0.31 16.18
C TYR A 200 20.03 1.82 16.48
N GLY A 201 21.24 2.39 16.52
CA GLY A 201 21.43 3.84 16.75
C GLY A 201 20.81 4.75 15.66
N ASN A 202 20.33 4.19 14.54
CA ASN A 202 19.58 4.90 13.51
C ASN A 202 18.05 4.78 13.68
N GLY A 203 17.58 4.22 14.80
CA GLY A 203 16.15 4.07 15.11
C GLY A 203 15.45 2.90 14.42
N MET A 204 16.18 2.02 13.72
CA MET A 204 15.62 0.79 13.14
C MET A 204 15.55 -0.31 14.21
N LEU A 205 14.49 -1.12 14.19
CA LEU A 205 14.32 -2.25 15.12
C LEU A 205 15.40 -3.32 14.85
N LYS A 206 16.19 -3.63 15.87
CA LYS A 206 17.29 -4.60 15.78
C LYS A 206 16.85 -5.99 16.18
N GLU A 207 16.15 -6.11 17.30
CA GLU A 207 15.84 -7.39 17.92
C GLU A 207 14.52 -7.32 18.68
N VAL A 208 13.76 -8.42 18.68
CA VAL A 208 12.60 -8.64 19.54
C VAL A 208 12.78 -9.95 20.27
N ARG A 209 12.86 -9.90 21.60
CA ARG A 209 12.79 -11.07 22.46
C ARG A 209 11.33 -11.37 22.80
N LEU A 210 10.87 -12.54 22.41
CA LEU A 210 9.49 -13.01 22.51
C LEU A 210 9.15 -13.50 23.93
N PRO A 211 7.86 -13.56 24.31
CA PRO A 211 7.41 -13.98 25.66
C PRO A 211 7.90 -15.33 26.15
N TYR A 212 8.26 -16.21 25.23
CA TYR A 212 8.79 -17.55 25.51
C TYR A 212 10.31 -17.65 25.36
N GLY A 213 11.02 -16.53 25.30
CA GLY A 213 12.47 -16.41 25.36
C GLY A 213 13.21 -16.51 24.04
N LYS A 214 12.55 -16.87 22.93
CA LYS A 214 13.20 -16.84 21.60
C LYS A 214 13.35 -15.40 21.12
N THR A 215 14.33 -15.20 20.25
CA THR A 215 14.72 -13.88 19.74
C THR A 215 14.60 -13.84 18.22
N VAL A 216 13.98 -12.78 17.71
CA VAL A 216 13.93 -12.43 16.28
C VAL A 216 14.87 -11.25 16.05
N ARG A 217 15.79 -11.36 15.09
CA ARG A 217 16.74 -10.28 14.72
C ARG A 217 16.50 -9.80 13.31
N PHE A 218 16.75 -8.52 13.05
CA PHE A 218 16.53 -7.88 11.76
C PHE A 218 17.80 -7.18 11.27
N GLU A 219 18.01 -7.23 9.96
CA GLU A 219 19.13 -6.54 9.29
C GLU A 219 18.58 -5.69 8.13
N TYR A 220 19.25 -4.57 7.88
CA TYR A 220 18.80 -3.58 6.90
C TYR A 220 19.96 -3.12 6.03
N ASP A 221 19.64 -2.65 4.83
CA ASP A 221 20.60 -1.95 3.98
C ASP A 221 20.70 -0.45 4.35
N ALA A 222 21.59 0.26 3.66
CA ALA A 222 21.80 1.68 3.87
C ALA A 222 20.59 2.56 3.55
N LEU A 223 19.61 2.04 2.81
CA LEU A 223 18.35 2.71 2.49
C LEU A 223 17.23 2.36 3.50
N GLY A 224 17.53 1.63 4.57
CA GLY A 224 16.56 1.16 5.57
C GLY A 224 15.64 0.04 5.07
N ARG A 225 15.96 -0.65 3.94
CA ARG A 225 15.21 -1.83 3.50
C ARG A 225 15.68 -3.05 4.27
N ARG A 226 14.73 -3.82 4.80
CA ARG A 226 15.05 -5.05 5.53
C ARG A 226 15.63 -6.08 4.57
N THR A 227 16.86 -6.49 4.82
CA THR A 227 17.57 -7.48 4.00
C THR A 227 17.56 -8.87 4.59
N ALA A 228 17.41 -8.98 5.92
CA ALA A 228 17.30 -10.27 6.58
C ALA A 228 16.45 -10.20 7.85
N LYS A 229 15.85 -11.35 8.19
CA LYS A 229 15.28 -11.69 9.49
C LYS A 229 15.91 -13.01 9.93
N LEU A 230 16.34 -13.08 11.19
CA LEU A 230 16.93 -14.29 11.78
C LEU A 230 16.02 -14.78 12.89
N PHE A 231 15.61 -16.02 12.80
CA PHE A 231 14.75 -16.64 13.80
C PHE A 231 14.94 -18.16 13.83
N ASN A 232 15.10 -18.71 15.04
CA ASN A 232 15.14 -20.16 15.29
C ASN A 232 16.17 -20.92 14.43
N GLY A 233 17.37 -20.33 14.23
CA GLY A 233 18.44 -20.92 13.42
C GLY A 233 18.24 -20.82 11.90
N HIS A 234 17.28 -20.04 11.43
CA HIS A 234 17.08 -19.75 10.02
C HIS A 234 17.31 -18.28 9.72
N VAL A 235 17.80 -18.03 8.54
CA VAL A 235 17.91 -16.69 7.93
C VAL A 235 16.84 -16.58 6.85
N PHE A 236 15.96 -15.61 6.98
CA PHE A 236 15.00 -15.21 5.95
C PHE A 236 15.56 -13.98 5.22
N ARG A 237 15.68 -14.05 3.92
CA ARG A 237 16.27 -13.01 3.08
C ARG A 237 15.21 -12.31 2.26
N TYR A 238 15.45 -11.04 1.97
CA TYR A 238 14.55 -10.20 1.19
C TYR A 238 15.30 -9.46 0.10
N LEU A 239 14.82 -9.54 -1.13
CA LEU A 239 15.34 -8.81 -2.28
C LEU A 239 14.34 -7.72 -2.67
N TRP A 240 14.87 -6.55 -2.95
CA TRP A 240 14.09 -5.36 -3.25
C TRP A 240 14.39 -4.84 -4.66
N ASP A 241 13.33 -4.43 -5.38
CA ASP A 241 13.41 -3.57 -6.54
C ASP A 241 12.86 -2.19 -6.15
N GLY A 242 13.74 -1.18 -6.11
CA GLY A 242 13.40 0.11 -5.54
C GLY A 242 12.86 0.00 -4.11
N ASN A 243 11.58 0.28 -3.93
CA ASN A 243 10.89 0.20 -2.64
C ASN A 243 9.95 -1.00 -2.52
N VAL A 244 9.92 -1.89 -3.50
CA VAL A 244 9.05 -3.06 -3.53
C VAL A 244 9.87 -4.32 -3.25
N MET A 245 9.38 -5.18 -2.35
CA MET A 245 10.02 -6.46 -2.06
C MET A 245 9.59 -7.48 -3.12
N VAL A 246 10.53 -7.93 -3.94
CA VAL A 246 10.25 -8.80 -5.09
C VAL A 246 10.51 -10.27 -4.83
N GLN A 247 11.43 -10.60 -3.92
CA GLN A 247 11.73 -11.99 -3.57
C GLN A 247 12.03 -12.15 -2.09
N GLU A 248 11.70 -13.31 -1.57
CA GLU A 248 12.12 -13.79 -0.26
C GLU A 248 12.49 -15.26 -0.33
N TRP A 249 13.48 -15.67 0.47
CA TRP A 249 13.93 -17.06 0.60
C TRP A 249 14.48 -17.28 2.00
N GLN A 250 14.76 -18.53 2.34
CA GLN A 250 15.34 -18.88 3.62
C GLN A 250 16.45 -19.91 3.47
N TYR A 251 17.25 -20.06 4.53
CA TYR A 251 18.23 -21.13 4.70
C TYR A 251 18.64 -21.23 6.18
N GLU A 252 19.32 -22.31 6.55
CA GLU A 252 19.82 -22.47 7.93
C GLU A 252 20.95 -21.47 8.23
N GLU A 253 20.93 -20.81 9.39
CA GLU A 253 21.90 -19.78 9.80
C GLU A 253 23.35 -20.29 9.79
N LYS A 254 23.56 -21.61 10.06
CA LYS A 254 24.89 -22.25 10.00
C LYS A 254 25.52 -22.23 8.60
N ASP A 255 24.70 -22.17 7.55
CA ASP A 255 25.12 -22.17 6.15
C ASP A 255 25.29 -20.75 5.58
N ARG A 256 25.19 -19.75 6.46
CA ARG A 256 25.34 -18.35 6.08
C ARG A 256 26.77 -18.07 5.59
N PRO A 257 26.94 -17.52 4.37
CA PRO A 257 28.25 -17.17 3.84
C PRO A 257 29.00 -16.20 4.75
N GLN A 258 30.28 -16.46 4.93
CA GLN A 258 31.17 -15.57 5.67
C GLN A 258 31.71 -14.47 4.76
N TYR A 259 31.95 -13.30 5.31
CA TYR A 259 32.57 -12.21 4.59
C TYR A 259 34.04 -12.10 4.99
N SER A 260 34.93 -11.93 4.02
CA SER A 260 36.34 -11.63 4.24
C SER A 260 36.70 -10.32 3.55
N ILE A 261 37.70 -9.64 4.07
CA ILE A 261 38.28 -8.45 3.43
C ILE A 261 39.55 -8.90 2.75
N ASP A 262 39.66 -8.66 1.42
CA ASP A 262 40.88 -8.99 0.67
C ASP A 262 42.00 -7.95 0.93
N GLU A 263 43.18 -8.19 0.41
CA GLU A 263 44.38 -7.32 0.54
C GLU A 263 44.16 -5.90 -0.03
N PHE A 264 43.12 -5.71 -0.85
CA PHE A 264 42.75 -4.40 -1.43
C PHE A 264 41.60 -3.73 -0.65
N GLY A 265 41.19 -4.27 0.52
CA GLY A 265 40.09 -3.74 1.31
C GLY A 265 38.68 -4.05 0.75
N ARG A 266 38.55 -4.97 -0.21
CA ARG A 266 37.27 -5.35 -0.81
C ARG A 266 36.63 -6.44 0.01
N ILE A 267 35.32 -6.28 0.27
CA ILE A 267 34.54 -7.32 0.91
C ILE A 267 34.25 -8.42 -0.10
N ARG A 268 34.61 -9.65 0.24
CA ARG A 268 34.30 -10.86 -0.54
C ARG A 268 33.47 -11.81 0.27
N MET A 269 32.44 -12.35 -0.37
CA MET A 269 31.63 -13.42 0.21
C MET A 269 32.33 -14.75 -0.05
N GLN A 270 32.48 -15.57 1.00
CA GLN A 270 33.04 -16.91 0.92
C GLN A 270 31.90 -17.93 0.75
N GLY A 271 31.83 -18.53 -0.43
CA GLY A 271 30.78 -19.46 -0.81
C GLY A 271 29.56 -18.78 -1.43
N GLU A 272 28.62 -19.59 -1.89
CA GLU A 272 27.34 -19.14 -2.42
C GLU A 272 26.30 -19.13 -1.30
N GLU A 273 25.42 -18.12 -1.31
CA GLU A 273 24.30 -18.06 -0.37
C GLU A 273 23.25 -19.10 -0.76
N PRO A 274 22.83 -20.02 0.15
CA PRO A 274 21.78 -20.98 -0.16
C PRO A 274 20.44 -20.29 -0.44
N VAL A 275 19.65 -20.90 -1.32
CA VAL A 275 18.31 -20.37 -1.67
C VAL A 275 17.30 -21.52 -1.53
N GLU A 276 16.54 -21.50 -0.45
CA GLU A 276 15.49 -22.49 -0.18
C GLU A 276 14.14 -21.78 -0.07
N ASN A 277 13.08 -22.48 -0.47
CA ASN A 277 11.71 -21.96 -0.39
C ASN A 277 11.52 -20.57 -1.03
N LEU A 278 12.20 -20.34 -2.16
CA LEU A 278 12.12 -19.07 -2.87
C LEU A 278 10.68 -18.72 -3.22
N VAL A 279 10.26 -17.55 -2.77
CA VAL A 279 9.02 -16.89 -3.14
C VAL A 279 9.35 -15.69 -4.01
N THR A 280 8.66 -15.55 -5.13
CA THR A 280 8.71 -14.33 -5.95
C THR A 280 7.33 -13.68 -5.95
N TRP A 281 7.30 -12.41 -5.65
CA TRP A 281 6.12 -11.56 -5.68
C TRP A 281 6.07 -10.77 -6.98
N VAL A 282 4.93 -10.79 -7.67
CA VAL A 282 4.69 -10.03 -8.89
C VAL A 282 3.78 -8.87 -8.54
N TYR A 283 4.09 -7.70 -9.10
CA TYR A 283 3.32 -6.46 -8.92
C TYR A 283 2.92 -5.90 -10.28
N GLU A 284 1.83 -5.14 -10.34
CA GLU A 284 1.62 -4.24 -11.48
C GLU A 284 2.75 -3.21 -11.51
N GLU A 285 3.12 -2.74 -12.70
CA GLU A 285 4.16 -1.72 -12.82
C GLU A 285 3.83 -0.49 -11.98
N GLY A 286 4.84 -0.03 -11.26
CA GLY A 286 4.68 1.13 -10.43
C GLY A 286 3.73 0.96 -9.24
N SER A 287 3.42 -0.27 -8.80
CA SER A 287 2.45 -0.58 -7.75
C SER A 287 3.09 -1.25 -6.55
N TYR A 288 2.50 -1.03 -5.36
CA TYR A 288 2.80 -1.79 -4.14
C TYR A 288 1.80 -2.92 -3.87
N VAL A 289 0.86 -3.15 -4.80
CA VAL A 289 -0.15 -4.21 -4.68
C VAL A 289 0.39 -5.48 -5.31
N PRO A 290 0.63 -6.56 -4.53
CA PRO A 290 1.04 -7.83 -5.09
C PRO A 290 -0.14 -8.45 -5.86
N VAL A 291 0.11 -8.92 -7.08
CA VAL A 291 -0.90 -9.55 -7.94
C VAL A 291 -0.67 -11.04 -8.12
N ALA A 292 0.57 -11.51 -7.86
CA ALA A 292 0.85 -12.94 -7.82
C ALA A 292 1.95 -13.29 -6.82
N LYS A 293 1.89 -14.54 -6.34
CA LYS A 293 2.93 -15.25 -5.61
C LYS A 293 3.37 -16.45 -6.44
N ILE A 294 4.67 -16.60 -6.65
CA ILE A 294 5.26 -17.77 -7.31
C ILE A 294 6.17 -18.45 -6.32
N GLN A 295 5.92 -19.72 -6.02
CA GLN A 295 6.68 -20.50 -5.05
C GLN A 295 6.74 -21.97 -5.47
N ASN A 296 7.93 -22.56 -5.50
CA ASN A 296 8.14 -23.98 -5.83
C ASN A 296 7.49 -24.42 -7.17
N GLY A 297 7.49 -23.52 -8.16
CA GLY A 297 6.84 -23.79 -9.46
C GLY A 297 5.33 -23.55 -9.49
N GLU A 298 4.69 -23.44 -8.34
CA GLU A 298 3.27 -23.09 -8.21
C GLU A 298 3.05 -21.58 -8.33
N ARG A 299 1.92 -21.20 -8.90
CA ARG A 299 1.52 -19.81 -9.12
C ARG A 299 0.19 -19.54 -8.47
N TYR A 300 0.17 -18.47 -7.70
CA TYR A 300 -1.02 -18.04 -7.00
C TYR A 300 -1.38 -16.63 -7.43
N THR A 301 -2.61 -16.45 -7.91
CA THR A 301 -3.16 -15.13 -8.21
C THR A 301 -3.67 -14.48 -6.94
N ILE A 302 -3.29 -13.25 -6.68
CA ILE A 302 -3.71 -12.48 -5.50
C ILE A 302 -4.74 -11.45 -5.93
N ILE A 303 -5.90 -11.49 -5.29
CA ILE A 303 -6.95 -10.49 -5.43
C ILE A 303 -6.86 -9.54 -4.24
N SER A 304 -6.81 -8.25 -4.53
CA SER A 304 -6.80 -7.19 -3.51
C SER A 304 -8.09 -6.38 -3.56
N ASP A 305 -8.49 -5.86 -2.41
CA ASP A 305 -9.64 -4.95 -2.30
C ASP A 305 -9.36 -3.59 -2.98
N TYR A 306 -10.29 -2.64 -2.83
CA TYR A 306 -10.17 -1.31 -3.42
C TYR A 306 -9.03 -0.46 -2.81
N MET A 307 -8.56 -0.81 -1.60
CA MET A 307 -7.41 -0.18 -0.93
C MET A 307 -6.07 -0.83 -1.31
N GLY A 308 -6.09 -1.94 -2.07
CA GLY A 308 -4.90 -2.71 -2.42
C GLY A 308 -4.49 -3.75 -1.38
N ARG A 309 -5.31 -4.00 -0.35
CA ARG A 309 -5.07 -5.05 0.65
C ARG A 309 -5.43 -6.41 0.06
N PRO A 310 -4.55 -7.44 0.13
CA PRO A 310 -4.89 -8.79 -0.32
C PRO A 310 -6.11 -9.35 0.43
N VAL A 311 -7.09 -9.87 -0.30
CA VAL A 311 -8.32 -10.45 0.27
C VAL A 311 -8.54 -11.90 -0.14
N GLU A 312 -7.97 -12.35 -1.25
CA GLU A 312 -7.99 -13.74 -1.69
C GLU A 312 -6.71 -14.13 -2.42
N ALA A 313 -6.38 -15.41 -2.37
CA ALA A 313 -5.40 -16.01 -3.27
C ALA A 313 -5.96 -17.29 -3.88
N TYR A 314 -5.76 -17.44 -5.19
CA TYR A 314 -6.15 -18.61 -5.97
C TYR A 314 -4.92 -19.35 -6.45
N ASN A 315 -4.97 -20.69 -6.42
CA ASN A 315 -3.97 -21.49 -7.10
C ASN A 315 -4.23 -21.58 -8.62
N SER A 316 -3.30 -22.20 -9.38
CA SER A 316 -3.41 -22.37 -10.82
C SER A 316 -4.64 -23.18 -11.29
N TYR A 317 -5.27 -23.93 -10.38
CA TYR A 317 -6.49 -24.68 -10.64
C TYR A 317 -7.78 -23.89 -10.35
N GLY A 318 -7.67 -22.61 -10.00
CA GLY A 318 -8.82 -21.76 -9.70
C GLY A 318 -9.49 -22.02 -8.34
N ASN A 319 -8.82 -22.72 -7.41
CA ASN A 319 -9.31 -22.89 -6.05
C ASN A 319 -8.79 -21.75 -5.16
N VAL A 320 -9.65 -21.20 -4.30
CA VAL A 320 -9.25 -20.27 -3.24
C VAL A 320 -8.43 -21.03 -2.20
N VAL A 321 -7.19 -20.63 -1.99
CA VAL A 321 -6.25 -21.22 -1.03
C VAL A 321 -6.04 -20.34 0.20
N TRP A 322 -6.36 -19.05 0.09
CA TRP A 322 -6.29 -18.08 1.17
C TRP A 322 -7.37 -17.02 0.98
N GLN A 323 -7.99 -16.59 2.09
CA GLN A 323 -8.98 -15.51 2.11
C GLN A 323 -8.94 -14.81 3.47
N ALA A 324 -9.12 -13.48 3.50
CA ALA A 324 -9.24 -12.72 4.73
C ALA A 324 -10.04 -11.43 4.53
N ASP A 325 -10.65 -10.95 5.62
CA ASP A 325 -11.12 -9.58 5.81
C ASP A 325 -10.19 -8.84 6.77
N TYR A 326 -10.39 -7.54 6.94
CA TYR A 326 -9.58 -6.68 7.82
C TYR A 326 -10.45 -5.98 8.87
N ASP A 327 -9.91 -5.87 10.07
CA ASP A 327 -10.49 -5.00 11.09
C ASP A 327 -10.08 -3.53 10.87
N VAL A 328 -10.58 -2.62 11.72
CA VAL A 328 -10.27 -1.18 11.66
C VAL A 328 -8.84 -0.83 12.06
N TYR A 329 -8.05 -1.79 12.49
CA TYR A 329 -6.64 -1.65 12.83
C TYR A 329 -5.73 -2.30 11.80
N GLY A 330 -6.31 -2.96 10.79
CA GLY A 330 -5.59 -3.68 9.75
C GLY A 330 -5.20 -5.10 10.14
N ASP A 331 -5.72 -5.65 11.24
CA ASP A 331 -5.54 -7.06 11.55
C ASP A 331 -6.52 -7.92 10.76
N LEU A 332 -6.14 -9.18 10.55
CA LEU A 332 -6.94 -10.12 9.76
C LEU A 332 -8.15 -10.64 10.53
N ARG A 333 -9.29 -10.67 9.85
CA ARG A 333 -10.55 -11.30 10.27
C ARG A 333 -10.93 -12.38 9.27
N ASN A 334 -11.79 -13.30 9.70
CA ASN A 334 -12.43 -14.30 8.84
C ASN A 334 -11.43 -15.08 7.95
N ILE A 335 -10.23 -15.29 8.47
CA ILE A 335 -9.14 -15.92 7.71
C ILE A 335 -9.48 -17.37 7.35
N LYS A 336 -9.24 -17.72 6.09
CA LYS A 336 -9.19 -19.10 5.59
C LYS A 336 -7.81 -19.34 5.00
N GLY A 337 -7.21 -20.47 5.31
CA GLY A 337 -5.83 -20.78 4.94
C GLY A 337 -4.82 -20.38 6.02
N ILE A 338 -3.54 -20.45 5.70
CA ILE A 338 -2.42 -20.19 6.62
C ILE A 338 -2.14 -18.69 6.63
N ARG A 339 -2.04 -18.08 7.82
CA ARG A 339 -1.97 -16.64 8.00
C ARG A 339 -0.79 -15.98 7.27
N ASP A 340 0.37 -16.58 7.32
CA ASP A 340 1.61 -16.11 6.69
C ASP A 340 1.72 -16.46 5.21
N PHE A 341 0.72 -17.18 4.65
CA PHE A 341 0.71 -17.49 3.20
C PHE A 341 0.75 -16.23 2.35
N ILE A 342 0.01 -15.19 2.77
CA ILE A 342 0.11 -13.83 2.23
C ILE A 342 0.48 -12.90 3.40
N PRO A 343 1.73 -12.44 3.51
CA PRO A 343 2.20 -11.63 4.64
C PRO A 343 1.85 -10.14 4.52
N PHE A 344 1.41 -9.68 3.35
CA PHE A 344 1.05 -8.28 3.13
C PHE A 344 -0.26 -7.92 3.84
N ARG A 345 -0.32 -6.68 4.37
CA ARG A 345 -1.47 -6.14 5.11
C ARG A 345 -1.97 -4.88 4.43
N GLN A 346 -1.96 -3.72 5.07
CA GLN A 346 -2.17 -2.46 4.38
C GLN A 346 -0.96 -2.15 3.48
N LEU A 347 -1.13 -1.28 2.49
CA LEU A 347 -0.05 -0.97 1.55
C LEU A 347 1.24 -0.57 2.28
N GLY A 348 2.33 -1.20 1.90
CA GLY A 348 3.63 -1.03 2.51
C GLY A 348 3.88 -1.87 3.77
N GLN A 349 2.89 -2.61 4.26
CA GLN A 349 3.00 -3.43 5.47
C GLN A 349 3.24 -4.89 5.16
N TYR A 350 4.21 -5.49 5.86
CA TYR A 350 4.55 -6.90 5.85
C TYR A 350 4.50 -7.45 7.28
N GLU A 351 3.63 -8.39 7.57
CA GLU A 351 3.51 -9.02 8.89
C GLU A 351 4.62 -10.04 9.13
N ASP A 352 5.26 -9.93 10.28
CA ASP A 352 6.15 -10.97 10.83
C ASP A 352 5.35 -11.90 11.74
N ASP A 353 5.21 -13.16 11.34
CA ASP A 353 4.37 -14.14 12.06
C ASP A 353 4.81 -14.34 13.51
N GLU A 354 6.11 -14.29 13.79
CA GLU A 354 6.68 -14.51 15.11
C GLU A 354 6.36 -13.39 16.10
N THR A 355 6.42 -12.14 15.65
CA THR A 355 6.23 -10.95 16.50
C THR A 355 4.81 -10.40 16.42
N ARG A 356 4.10 -10.68 15.34
CA ARG A 356 2.82 -10.06 14.94
C ARG A 356 2.93 -8.56 14.73
N LEU A 357 4.14 -8.07 14.51
CA LEU A 357 4.39 -6.69 14.09
C LEU A 357 4.34 -6.61 12.56
N TYR A 358 3.92 -5.47 12.06
CA TYR A 358 3.94 -5.15 10.64
C TYR A 358 5.15 -4.26 10.34
N TYR A 359 6.12 -4.80 9.61
CA TYR A 359 7.22 -4.02 9.07
C TYR A 359 6.66 -3.05 8.03
N ASN A 360 6.82 -1.76 8.27
CA ASN A 360 6.37 -0.67 7.40
C ASN A 360 7.55 0.25 7.07
N ARG A 361 8.56 -0.29 6.43
CA ARG A 361 9.80 0.36 6.02
C ARG A 361 10.61 0.94 7.19
N PHE A 362 10.30 2.16 7.62
CA PHE A 362 11.05 2.87 8.67
C PHE A 362 10.52 2.64 10.08
N ARG A 363 9.32 2.08 10.21
CA ARG A 363 8.70 1.78 11.50
C ARG A 363 8.07 0.39 11.52
N TYR A 364 7.75 -0.07 12.72
CA TYR A 364 6.95 -1.27 12.95
C TYR A 364 5.61 -0.90 13.59
N TYR A 365 4.54 -1.38 13.00
CA TYR A 365 3.18 -1.17 13.46
C TYR A 365 2.70 -2.40 14.25
N ASP A 366 2.08 -2.19 15.42
CA ASP A 366 1.40 -3.25 16.19
C ASP A 366 -0.12 -3.07 16.06
N PRO A 367 -0.83 -3.92 15.25
CA PRO A 367 -2.27 -3.78 15.05
C PRO A 367 -3.07 -4.03 16.32
N ARG A 368 -2.52 -4.74 17.31
CA ARG A 368 -3.17 -5.00 18.60
C ARG A 368 -3.30 -3.73 19.43
N ILE A 369 -2.39 -2.80 19.28
CA ILE A 369 -2.46 -1.49 19.93
C ILE A 369 -2.89 -0.38 18.96
N GLY A 370 -2.78 -0.60 17.65
CA GLY A 370 -3.16 0.36 16.63
C GLY A 370 -2.18 1.53 16.46
N ASN A 371 -0.93 1.34 16.88
CA ASN A 371 0.12 2.34 16.86
C ASN A 371 1.44 1.76 16.34
N TYR A 372 2.32 2.63 15.87
CA TYR A 372 3.73 2.31 15.73
C TYR A 372 4.40 2.14 17.09
N ILE A 373 5.45 1.32 17.16
CA ILE A 373 6.21 1.06 18.40
C ILE A 373 7.43 1.99 18.57
N SER A 374 7.63 2.93 17.64
CA SER A 374 8.66 3.98 17.69
C SER A 374 8.09 5.30 17.20
N GLN A 375 8.76 6.40 17.56
CA GLN A 375 8.41 7.73 17.07
C GLN A 375 8.61 7.83 15.56
N ASP A 376 7.82 8.72 14.94
CA ASP A 376 8.01 9.08 13.54
C ASP A 376 9.39 9.75 13.34
N PRO A 377 10.27 9.22 12.47
CA PRO A 377 11.57 9.82 12.19
C PRO A 377 11.48 11.26 11.68
N ILE A 378 10.40 11.62 10.97
CA ILE A 378 10.13 12.99 10.52
C ILE A 378 9.21 13.77 11.48
N ARG A 379 8.84 13.14 12.59
CA ARG A 379 8.00 13.70 13.66
C ARG A 379 6.66 14.24 13.11
N LEU A 380 6.23 15.42 13.58
CA LEU A 380 4.97 16.05 13.17
C LEU A 380 4.97 16.53 11.70
N ALA A 381 6.10 16.47 10.99
CA ALA A 381 6.13 16.73 9.56
C ALA A 381 5.36 15.66 8.73
N GLY A 382 5.10 14.49 9.32
CA GLY A 382 4.24 13.43 8.75
C GLY A 382 2.74 13.73 8.80
N ASN A 383 2.31 14.93 9.23
CA ASN A 383 0.90 15.36 9.34
C ASN A 383 0.02 14.46 10.25
N ASN A 384 0.62 13.61 11.06
CA ASN A 384 -0.09 12.88 12.09
C ASN A 384 -0.13 13.70 13.38
N PRO A 385 -1.26 13.82 14.08
CA PRO A 385 -1.34 14.58 15.32
C PRO A 385 -0.52 13.96 16.47
N THR A 386 -0.18 12.68 16.37
CA THR A 386 0.67 11.98 17.33
C THR A 386 1.92 11.41 16.66
N LEU A 387 3.01 11.24 17.43
CA LEU A 387 4.28 10.69 16.91
C LEU A 387 4.22 9.18 16.65
N TYR A 388 3.21 8.48 17.16
CA TYR A 388 3.06 7.02 17.08
C TYR A 388 1.82 6.58 16.28
N GLY A 389 0.98 7.53 15.88
CA GLY A 389 -0.27 7.21 15.20
C GLY A 389 -0.03 6.62 13.81
N TYR A 390 -0.92 5.74 13.40
CA TYR A 390 -1.17 5.35 12.02
C TYR A 390 -2.14 6.37 11.38
N VAL A 391 -2.79 6.02 10.30
CA VAL A 391 -3.73 6.91 9.61
C VAL A 391 -5.05 7.11 10.38
N GLU A 392 -5.74 8.23 10.16
CA GLU A 392 -7.03 8.54 10.80
C GLU A 392 -8.21 7.69 10.26
N ASP A 393 -8.13 7.28 9.00
CA ASP A 393 -9.13 6.43 8.34
C ASP A 393 -8.44 5.38 7.45
N CYS A 394 -8.31 4.16 7.94
CA CYS A 394 -7.68 3.04 7.22
C CYS A 394 -8.52 2.51 6.03
N ASN A 395 -9.75 2.99 5.86
CA ASN A 395 -10.58 2.71 4.68
C ASN A 395 -10.34 3.71 3.54
N LYS A 396 -9.49 4.70 3.74
CA LYS A 396 -9.22 5.76 2.77
C LYS A 396 -7.74 6.13 2.65
N LEU A 397 -6.99 5.96 3.73
CA LEU A 397 -5.60 6.40 3.86
C LEU A 397 -4.70 5.22 4.22
N PHE A 398 -3.46 5.31 3.81
CA PHE A 398 -2.38 4.41 4.22
C PHE A 398 -1.08 5.21 4.40
N ASP A 399 -0.17 4.65 5.17
CA ASP A 399 1.18 5.17 5.36
C ASP A 399 2.16 4.16 4.76
N LEU A 400 2.65 4.44 3.56
CA LEU A 400 3.42 3.48 2.77
C LEU A 400 4.79 3.15 3.35
N PHE A 401 5.41 4.16 3.99
CA PHE A 401 6.78 4.06 4.51
C PHE A 401 6.88 4.15 6.02
N GLY A 402 5.78 4.28 6.73
CA GLY A 402 5.81 4.58 8.14
C GLY A 402 6.33 5.99 8.45
N LEU A 403 5.97 6.98 7.63
CA LEU A 403 6.46 8.37 7.76
C LEU A 403 5.38 9.44 7.60
N ASP A 404 4.39 9.25 6.73
CA ASP A 404 3.48 10.33 6.34
C ASP A 404 2.08 9.82 5.99
N CYS A 405 1.07 10.50 6.53
CA CYS A 405 -0.32 10.39 6.10
C CYS A 405 -0.64 11.57 5.16
N LYS A 406 -0.43 11.42 3.85
CA LYS A 406 -0.56 12.55 2.90
C LYS A 406 -2.00 12.95 2.62
N ALA A 407 -2.27 14.25 2.76
CA ALA A 407 -3.55 14.89 2.42
C ALA A 407 -3.70 15.18 0.91
N ASN A 408 -4.93 15.09 0.41
CA ASN A 408 -5.38 15.08 -0.99
C ASN A 408 -4.83 16.15 -1.97
N LYS A 409 -4.36 17.31 -1.53
CA LYS A 409 -3.93 18.38 -2.48
C LYS A 409 -2.51 18.19 -3.01
N LYS A 410 -1.61 17.67 -2.16
CA LYS A 410 -0.23 17.32 -2.55
C LYS A 410 -0.23 16.06 -3.43
N GLN A 411 -1.20 15.19 -3.24
CA GLN A 411 -1.40 13.95 -4.01
C GLN A 411 -1.74 14.22 -5.48
N GLY A 412 -2.57 15.24 -5.78
CA GLY A 412 -2.86 15.63 -7.16
C GLY A 412 -1.58 16.01 -7.92
N THR A 413 -0.73 16.85 -7.32
CA THR A 413 0.55 17.26 -7.95
C THR A 413 1.51 16.08 -8.12
N LEU A 414 1.60 15.20 -7.13
CA LEU A 414 2.46 14.02 -7.22
C LEU A 414 1.95 13.01 -8.27
N ALA A 415 0.63 12.86 -8.40
CA ALA A 415 0.02 12.05 -9.45
C ALA A 415 0.36 12.61 -10.84
N GLU A 416 0.24 13.95 -11.01
CA GLU A 416 0.62 14.63 -12.24
C GLU A 416 2.11 14.43 -12.55
N ASP A 417 3.00 14.60 -11.56
CA ASP A 417 4.45 14.44 -11.74
C ASP A 417 4.82 13.00 -12.11
N LYS A 418 4.19 12.02 -11.47
CA LYS A 418 4.41 10.61 -11.76
C LYS A 418 4.00 10.30 -13.20
N ILE A 419 2.75 10.55 -13.58
CA ILE A 419 2.25 10.24 -14.91
C ILE A 419 3.05 11.01 -15.98
N TYR A 420 3.45 12.23 -15.69
CA TYR A 420 4.31 12.99 -16.60
C TYR A 420 5.65 12.30 -16.83
N ASN A 421 6.30 11.82 -15.78
CA ASN A 421 7.57 11.09 -15.87
C ASN A 421 7.40 9.74 -16.59
N ASP A 422 6.33 8.99 -16.30
CA ASP A 422 6.01 7.73 -16.99
C ASP A 422 5.83 7.96 -18.50
N LEU A 423 5.13 9.04 -18.87
CA LEU A 423 4.91 9.41 -20.26
C LEU A 423 6.18 9.86 -20.98
N LEU A 424 7.13 10.51 -20.28
CA LEU A 424 8.43 10.86 -20.86
C LEU A 424 9.28 9.63 -21.22
N HIS A 425 9.12 8.53 -20.48
CA HIS A 425 9.84 7.27 -20.73
C HIS A 425 9.08 6.33 -21.67
N ASN A 426 7.84 6.65 -22.03
CA ASN A 426 7.03 5.82 -22.93
C ASN A 426 7.47 6.01 -24.39
N SER A 427 7.90 4.90 -25.04
CA SER A 427 8.40 4.88 -26.42
C SER A 427 7.33 5.21 -27.48
N ASP A 428 6.03 5.01 -27.18
CA ASP A 428 4.93 5.08 -28.14
C ASP A 428 4.30 6.47 -28.27
N VAL A 429 4.62 7.37 -27.33
CA VAL A 429 4.09 8.73 -27.30
C VAL A 429 5.20 9.77 -27.26
N ILE A 430 4.84 11.00 -27.56
CA ILE A 430 5.65 12.21 -27.35
C ILE A 430 4.87 13.12 -26.43
N VAL A 431 5.49 13.54 -25.31
CA VAL A 431 4.91 14.56 -24.42
C VAL A 431 5.11 15.91 -25.06
N LEU A 432 4.00 16.57 -25.42
CA LEU A 432 3.99 17.90 -26.04
C LEU A 432 4.08 19.02 -24.98
N GLY A 433 3.44 18.84 -23.80
CA GLY A 433 3.50 19.82 -22.73
C GLY A 433 2.64 19.48 -21.53
N ARG A 434 2.88 20.21 -20.42
CA ARG A 434 2.05 20.19 -19.20
C ARG A 434 1.23 21.45 -19.09
N GLN A 435 0.05 21.37 -18.42
CA GLN A 435 -0.84 22.49 -18.13
C GLN A 435 -1.16 23.33 -19.38
N VAL A 436 -1.42 22.64 -20.50
CA VAL A 436 -1.71 23.27 -21.77
C VAL A 436 -3.15 23.79 -21.79
N TYR A 437 -3.30 25.10 -22.01
CA TYR A 437 -4.63 25.75 -22.02
C TYR A 437 -5.38 25.50 -23.32
N ILE A 438 -6.63 25.02 -23.21
CA ILE A 438 -7.57 24.83 -24.32
C ILE A 438 -8.83 25.67 -24.06
N LYS A 439 -9.13 26.60 -24.98
CA LYS A 439 -10.36 27.36 -24.95
C LYS A 439 -11.54 26.46 -25.28
N THR A 440 -12.64 26.58 -24.54
CA THR A 440 -13.89 25.84 -24.77
C THR A 440 -15.04 26.81 -25.00
N PRO A 441 -15.21 27.32 -26.24
CA PRO A 441 -16.22 28.33 -26.56
C PRO A 441 -17.63 27.88 -26.17
N GLY A 442 -18.38 28.75 -25.49
CA GLY A 442 -19.73 28.43 -25.02
C GLY A 442 -19.83 27.68 -23.70
N ILE A 443 -18.69 27.20 -23.11
CA ILE A 443 -18.66 26.45 -21.85
C ILE A 443 -17.74 27.17 -20.83
N GLY A 444 -18.04 28.44 -20.52
CA GLY A 444 -17.32 29.22 -19.51
C GLY A 444 -15.82 29.39 -19.79
N ARG A 445 -14.98 29.47 -18.75
CA ARG A 445 -13.51 29.49 -18.91
C ARG A 445 -13.02 28.19 -19.54
N GLY A 446 -11.97 28.27 -20.36
CA GLY A 446 -11.34 27.08 -20.96
C GLY A 446 -10.84 26.05 -19.93
N ARG A 447 -10.09 25.08 -20.40
CA ARG A 447 -9.54 23.99 -19.61
C ARG A 447 -8.03 23.93 -19.74
N TYR A 448 -7.35 23.59 -18.67
CA TYR A 448 -5.96 23.15 -18.72
C TYR A 448 -5.92 21.64 -18.87
N SER A 449 -5.13 21.14 -19.83
CA SER A 449 -4.74 19.73 -19.94
C SER A 449 -3.62 19.50 -18.94
N ASP A 450 -3.74 18.50 -18.05
CA ASP A 450 -2.67 18.21 -17.11
C ASP A 450 -1.41 17.80 -17.88
N VAL A 451 -1.54 16.90 -18.86
CA VAL A 451 -0.49 16.56 -19.82
C VAL A 451 -1.08 16.45 -21.24
N LEU A 452 -0.42 17.02 -22.21
CA LEU A 452 -0.76 16.86 -23.63
C LEU A 452 0.29 15.95 -24.28
N ILE A 453 -0.15 14.84 -24.88
CA ILE A 453 0.72 13.89 -25.57
C ILE A 453 0.29 13.69 -27.02
N GLN A 454 1.18 13.14 -27.82
CA GLN A 454 0.88 12.73 -29.21
C GLN A 454 1.35 11.29 -29.44
N SER A 455 0.46 10.44 -29.95
CA SER A 455 0.78 9.07 -30.32
C SER A 455 1.67 9.04 -31.57
N LYS A 456 2.81 8.39 -31.51
CA LYS A 456 3.72 8.19 -32.65
C LYS A 456 3.10 7.31 -33.75
N LYS A 457 2.24 6.36 -33.34
CA LYS A 457 1.60 5.41 -34.26
C LYS A 457 0.46 6.04 -35.06
N THR A 458 -0.38 6.85 -34.41
CA THR A 458 -1.60 7.37 -35.00
C THR A 458 -1.55 8.84 -35.34
N GLY A 459 -0.57 9.59 -34.78
CA GLY A 459 -0.49 11.05 -34.86
C GLY A 459 -1.58 11.79 -34.07
N LYS A 460 -2.46 11.09 -33.37
CA LYS A 460 -3.52 11.69 -32.55
C LYS A 460 -2.92 12.41 -31.34
N ILE A 461 -3.47 13.54 -31.02
CA ILE A 461 -3.16 14.30 -29.81
C ILE A 461 -4.15 13.89 -28.72
N ILE A 462 -3.63 13.58 -27.54
CA ILE A 462 -4.41 13.14 -26.40
C ILE A 462 -4.28 14.16 -25.28
N ASN A 463 -5.42 14.73 -24.88
CA ASN A 463 -5.54 15.57 -23.69
C ASN A 463 -5.70 14.64 -22.46
N VAL A 464 -4.66 14.49 -21.68
CA VAL A 464 -4.66 13.63 -20.49
C VAL A 464 -5.05 14.47 -19.27
N GLU A 465 -6.12 14.06 -18.62
CA GLU A 465 -6.54 14.54 -17.30
C GLU A 465 -6.11 13.52 -16.24
N ILE A 466 -5.45 13.98 -15.21
CA ILE A 466 -4.95 13.13 -14.14
C ILE A 466 -5.80 13.32 -12.89
N LYS A 467 -6.31 12.22 -12.35
CA LYS A 467 -7.08 12.17 -11.12
C LYS A 467 -6.38 11.28 -10.12
N SER A 468 -6.47 11.61 -8.85
CA SER A 468 -5.88 10.84 -7.77
C SER A 468 -6.93 10.36 -6.78
N GLY A 469 -6.75 9.14 -6.26
CA GLY A 469 -7.50 8.64 -5.11
C GLY A 469 -9.01 8.60 -5.29
N GLY A 470 -9.53 8.23 -6.46
CA GLY A 470 -10.97 8.19 -6.72
C GLY A 470 -11.59 9.55 -7.07
N ALA A 471 -10.80 10.60 -7.21
CA ALA A 471 -11.29 11.87 -7.74
C ALA A 471 -11.77 11.71 -9.20
N VAL A 472 -12.89 12.30 -9.52
CA VAL A 472 -13.50 12.23 -10.87
C VAL A 472 -13.59 13.61 -11.50
N ARG A 473 -13.81 13.64 -12.82
CA ARG A 473 -14.08 14.89 -13.52
C ARG A 473 -15.40 15.53 -13.07
N SER A 474 -15.39 16.82 -12.84
CA SER A 474 -16.64 17.57 -12.63
C SER A 474 -17.51 17.57 -13.89
N THR A 475 -18.82 17.77 -13.74
CA THR A 475 -19.76 17.91 -14.87
C THR A 475 -19.29 18.98 -15.86
N SER A 476 -18.67 20.07 -15.38
CA SER A 476 -18.09 21.10 -16.23
C SER A 476 -16.88 20.62 -17.03
N GLN A 477 -16.01 19.80 -16.43
CA GLN A 477 -14.86 19.20 -17.12
C GLN A 477 -15.34 18.23 -18.21
N ILE A 478 -16.30 17.35 -17.89
CA ILE A 478 -16.87 16.40 -18.86
C ILE A 478 -17.44 17.14 -20.08
N LYS A 479 -18.25 18.19 -19.87
CA LYS A 479 -18.80 18.99 -20.98
C LYS A 479 -17.71 19.62 -21.86
N LYS A 480 -16.62 20.09 -21.25
CA LYS A 480 -15.48 20.65 -21.97
C LYS A 480 -14.72 19.58 -22.77
N ASP A 481 -14.54 18.39 -22.21
CA ASP A 481 -13.89 17.29 -22.89
C ASP A 481 -14.71 16.79 -24.09
N ILE A 482 -16.04 16.72 -23.97
CA ILE A 482 -16.93 16.41 -25.10
C ILE A 482 -16.73 17.44 -26.22
N LEU A 483 -16.66 18.74 -25.89
CA LEU A 483 -16.41 19.78 -26.88
C LEU A 483 -15.02 19.67 -27.52
N ILE A 484 -14.00 19.36 -26.73
CA ILE A 484 -12.62 19.13 -27.22
C ILE A 484 -12.60 17.95 -28.18
N ASN A 485 -13.18 16.81 -27.78
CA ASN A 485 -13.23 15.60 -28.59
C ASN A 485 -14.01 15.75 -29.90
N SER A 486 -15.01 16.62 -29.94
CA SER A 486 -15.75 16.96 -31.16
C SER A 486 -15.06 18.00 -32.07
N GLY A 487 -13.85 18.44 -31.69
CA GLY A 487 -13.10 19.43 -32.45
C GLY A 487 -13.53 20.87 -32.20
N GLY A 488 -14.42 21.13 -31.23
CA GLY A 488 -14.93 22.46 -30.89
C GLY A 488 -14.04 23.27 -29.96
N GLY A 489 -13.00 22.66 -29.37
CA GLY A 489 -11.99 23.34 -28.58
C GLY A 489 -11.00 24.12 -29.48
N VAL A 490 -10.28 25.07 -28.86
CA VAL A 490 -9.21 25.83 -29.54
C VAL A 490 -8.01 25.93 -28.60
N PHE A 491 -6.84 25.53 -29.05
CA PHE A 491 -5.61 25.65 -28.27
C PHE A 491 -5.30 27.11 -27.92
N GLY A 492 -4.82 27.36 -26.74
CA GLY A 492 -4.39 28.69 -26.30
C GLY A 492 -3.15 29.18 -27.05
N LYS A 493 -2.84 30.47 -26.91
CA LYS A 493 -1.69 31.11 -27.61
C LYS A 493 -0.32 30.49 -27.24
N ASN A 494 -0.19 29.90 -26.06
CA ASN A 494 1.05 29.29 -25.56
C ASN A 494 1.05 27.76 -25.73
N ALA A 495 0.21 27.21 -26.62
CA ALA A 495 0.21 25.79 -26.88
C ALA A 495 1.51 25.37 -27.59
N PRO A 496 2.01 24.13 -27.31
CA PRO A 496 3.28 23.65 -27.84
C PRO A 496 3.23 23.37 -29.34
N LEU A 497 4.35 22.92 -29.88
CA LEU A 497 4.41 22.35 -31.23
C LEU A 497 3.95 20.87 -31.18
N ASP A 498 3.42 20.38 -32.31
CA ASP A 498 3.17 18.96 -32.49
C ASP A 498 4.48 18.18 -32.77
N MET A 499 4.38 16.85 -32.89
CA MET A 499 5.55 15.97 -33.16
C MET A 499 6.30 16.30 -34.46
N ASN A 500 5.67 17.03 -35.38
CA ASN A 500 6.24 17.44 -36.68
C ASN A 500 6.73 18.89 -36.66
N GLY A 501 6.75 19.53 -35.49
CA GLY A 501 7.17 20.91 -35.31
C GLY A 501 6.11 21.95 -35.72
N LYS A 502 4.84 21.55 -35.94
CA LYS A 502 3.75 22.48 -36.32
C LYS A 502 3.16 23.12 -35.06
N PRO A 503 2.99 24.44 -35.00
CA PRO A 503 2.36 25.14 -33.89
C PRO A 503 0.91 24.69 -33.67
N LEU A 504 0.55 24.35 -32.45
CA LEU A 504 -0.84 24.08 -32.06
C LEU A 504 -1.59 25.35 -31.64
N ALA A 505 -0.90 26.43 -31.35
CA ALA A 505 -1.50 27.68 -30.91
C ALA A 505 -2.62 28.16 -31.85
N ASP A 506 -3.78 28.50 -31.27
CA ASP A 506 -5.01 28.94 -31.94
C ASP A 506 -5.62 27.92 -32.95
N MET A 507 -5.12 26.67 -32.99
CA MET A 507 -5.70 25.60 -33.80
C MET A 507 -6.91 24.97 -33.10
N LYS A 508 -7.86 24.48 -33.91
CA LYS A 508 -9.00 23.67 -33.41
C LYS A 508 -8.54 22.29 -32.98
N THR A 509 -9.26 21.71 -32.01
CA THR A 509 -8.97 20.39 -31.45
C THR A 509 -9.50 19.22 -32.31
N SER A 510 -9.57 19.39 -33.64
CA SER A 510 -10.14 18.39 -34.57
C SER A 510 -9.43 17.02 -34.59
N ASN A 511 -8.22 16.93 -34.03
CA ASN A 511 -7.45 15.68 -33.88
C ASN A 511 -7.09 15.42 -32.42
N VAL A 512 -7.92 15.86 -31.47
CA VAL A 512 -7.68 15.70 -30.04
C VAL A 512 -8.72 14.77 -29.45
N THR A 513 -8.26 13.84 -28.63
CA THR A 513 -9.11 12.98 -27.79
C THR A 513 -8.77 13.24 -26.33
N SER A 514 -9.76 13.36 -25.47
CA SER A 514 -9.55 13.47 -24.02
C SER A 514 -9.51 12.08 -23.40
N SER A 515 -8.51 11.83 -22.56
CA SER A 515 -8.34 10.64 -21.77
C SER A 515 -8.25 11.01 -20.30
N VAL A 516 -8.72 10.15 -19.41
CA VAL A 516 -8.60 10.34 -17.96
C VAL A 516 -7.69 9.26 -17.41
N ARG A 517 -6.68 9.65 -16.67
CA ARG A 517 -5.83 8.75 -15.89
C ARG A 517 -6.17 8.86 -14.43
N ASN A 518 -6.79 7.82 -13.90
CA ASN A 518 -7.00 7.68 -12.48
C ASN A 518 -5.77 7.02 -11.86
N VAL A 519 -5.04 7.79 -11.05
CA VAL A 519 -3.90 7.31 -10.30
C VAL A 519 -4.39 6.95 -8.89
N PRO A 520 -4.43 5.68 -8.52
CA PRO A 520 -4.77 5.28 -7.17
C PRO A 520 -3.85 5.94 -6.14
N LEU A 521 -4.34 6.14 -4.91
CA LEU A 521 -3.56 6.81 -3.86
C LEU A 521 -2.22 6.12 -3.59
N TRP A 522 -2.16 4.82 -3.74
CA TRP A 522 -0.96 4.03 -3.56
C TRP A 522 0.05 4.19 -4.71
N GLU A 523 -0.37 4.57 -5.91
CA GLU A 523 0.52 4.88 -7.03
C GLU A 523 1.20 6.25 -6.92
N ILE A 524 0.60 7.19 -6.19
CA ILE A 524 1.06 8.60 -6.12
C ILE A 524 2.27 8.75 -5.19
N ASN A 525 2.47 7.84 -4.29
CA ASN A 525 3.47 7.93 -3.23
C ASN A 525 4.76 7.16 -3.54
N MET A 526 5.03 6.92 -4.80
CA MET A 526 6.25 6.26 -5.30
C MET A 526 7.38 7.22 -5.59
#